data_d263d0b513f478fcc159c560a66a3517
#
_entry.id   d263d0b513f478fcc159c560a66a3517
#
_cell.length_a   1.000
_cell.length_b   1.000
_cell.length_c   1.000
_cell.angle_alpha   90.00
_cell.angle_beta   90.00
_cell.angle_gamma   90.00
#
_symmetry.space_group_name_H-M   'P 1'
#
loop_
_entity.id
_entity.type
_entity.pdbx_description
1 polymer ?
#
loop_
_entity_poly.entity_id
_entity_poly.type
_entity_poly.pdbx_seq_one_letter_code
_entity_poly.pdbx_strand_id
1 'polypeptide(L)'
;MVNSSGHCSYYAAHMTGRSADAFLTIRAFGAIGNGLSYAIGVAAARPETQVVLIDGDGGFLMHAQELETIKRHGIKLLMIVMNDAAYGSEIHKLRVDGHDETGAAFGQTDLASVARGFGLGGVSFTNLEELDAAFEDFVSGKKAALWDFHISDQIASPVMRRLT
;
A
#
# COMPACT_ATOMS: atom_id res chain seq x y z
N MET A 1 6.59 7.29 -7.56
CA MET A 1 5.68 6.67 -6.58
C MET A 1 4.38 6.33 -7.25
N VAL A 2 3.86 5.16 -7.03
CA VAL A 2 2.51 4.75 -7.45
C VAL A 2 1.61 4.77 -6.22
N ASN A 3 0.46 5.41 -6.32
CA ASN A 3 -0.50 5.51 -5.23
C ASN A 3 -1.84 4.94 -5.67
N SER A 4 -2.29 3.90 -4.97
CA SER A 4 -3.58 3.26 -5.19
C SER A 4 -4.74 4.10 -4.67
N SER A 5 -5.97 3.74 -5.02
CA SER A 5 -7.20 4.31 -4.45
C SER A 5 -7.43 3.84 -3.01
N GLY A 6 -8.44 4.39 -2.35
CA GLY A 6 -8.80 4.05 -0.97
C GLY A 6 -8.25 5.05 0.04
N HIS A 7 -8.36 4.70 1.33
CA HIS A 7 -7.98 5.59 2.44
C HIS A 7 -6.50 5.99 2.42
N CYS A 8 -5.59 5.07 2.06
CA CYS A 8 -4.16 5.31 1.91
C CYS A 8 -3.85 6.49 0.97
N SER A 9 -4.66 6.69 -0.05
CA SER A 9 -4.44 7.76 -1.03
C SER A 9 -4.65 9.17 -0.47
N TYR A 10 -5.47 9.31 0.54
CA TYR A 10 -5.67 10.61 1.19
C TYR A 10 -4.46 11.03 2.03
N TYR A 11 -3.71 10.07 2.58
CA TYR A 11 -2.43 10.37 3.24
C TYR A 11 -1.35 10.74 2.21
N ALA A 12 -1.28 10.02 1.09
CA ALA A 12 -0.33 10.35 0.02
C ALA A 12 -0.55 11.75 -0.57
N ALA A 13 -1.76 12.29 -0.54
CA ALA A 13 -2.07 13.65 -0.97
C ALA A 13 -1.36 14.74 -0.13
N HIS A 14 -0.88 14.42 1.06
CA HIS A 14 -0.10 15.34 1.91
C HIS A 14 1.39 15.35 1.59
N MET A 15 1.87 14.47 0.73
CA MET A 15 3.28 14.43 0.34
C MET A 15 3.60 15.62 -0.58
N THR A 16 4.57 16.42 -0.17
CA THR A 16 5.02 17.63 -0.89
C THR A 16 6.49 17.53 -1.29
N GLY A 17 6.98 18.51 -2.04
CA GLY A 17 8.39 18.63 -2.38
C GLY A 17 8.86 17.71 -3.51
N ARG A 18 7.94 17.16 -4.31
CA ARG A 18 8.24 16.34 -5.49
C ARG A 18 7.50 16.87 -6.71
N SER A 19 8.09 16.66 -7.89
CA SER A 19 7.46 17.01 -9.16
C SER A 19 6.29 16.07 -9.51
N ALA A 20 5.34 16.54 -10.31
CA ALA A 20 4.14 15.78 -10.68
C ALA A 20 4.47 14.46 -11.42
N ASP A 21 5.56 14.43 -12.18
CA ASP A 21 6.03 13.25 -12.92
C ASP A 21 6.62 12.16 -12.02
N ALA A 22 6.87 12.47 -10.74
CA ALA A 22 7.26 11.48 -9.74
C ALA A 22 6.08 10.69 -9.16
N PHE A 23 4.84 11.06 -9.51
CA PHE A 23 3.62 10.45 -8.99
C PHE A 23 2.75 9.87 -10.09
N LEU A 24 2.28 8.65 -9.89
CA LEU A 24 1.17 8.06 -10.62
C LEU A 24 0.06 7.76 -9.61
N THR A 25 -1.01 8.53 -9.66
CA THR A 25 -2.18 8.34 -8.78
C THR A 25 -3.30 7.70 -9.58
N ILE A 26 -3.75 6.55 -9.12
CA ILE A 26 -4.78 5.76 -9.80
C ILE A 26 -6.11 6.09 -9.16
N ARG A 27 -7.01 6.70 -9.94
CA ARG A 27 -8.30 7.19 -9.46
C ARG A 27 -9.49 6.84 -10.36
N ALA A 28 -9.24 6.12 -11.47
CA ALA A 28 -10.30 5.73 -12.38
C ALA A 28 -11.36 4.91 -11.65
N PHE A 29 -12.61 5.34 -11.67
CA PHE A 29 -13.74 4.76 -10.95
C PHE A 29 -13.63 4.74 -9.42
N GLY A 30 -12.59 5.32 -8.84
CA GLY A 30 -12.26 5.10 -7.43
C GLY A 30 -11.89 3.65 -7.09
N ALA A 31 -11.64 2.83 -8.11
CA ALA A 31 -11.37 1.41 -7.93
C ALA A 31 -10.09 1.19 -7.11
N ILE A 32 -10.15 0.26 -6.16
CA ILE A 32 -9.02 -0.32 -5.44
C ILE A 32 -8.60 -1.64 -6.13
N GLY A 33 -7.49 -2.23 -5.70
CA GLY A 33 -7.04 -3.54 -6.19
C GLY A 33 -6.10 -3.49 -7.40
N ASN A 34 -5.91 -2.34 -8.04
CA ASN A 34 -5.07 -2.21 -9.24
C ASN A 34 -3.69 -1.60 -8.97
N GLY A 35 -3.42 -1.15 -7.74
CA GLY A 35 -2.18 -0.46 -7.36
C GLY A 35 -0.92 -1.28 -7.67
N LEU A 36 -0.92 -2.56 -7.26
CA LEU A 36 0.21 -3.46 -7.47
C LEU A 36 0.53 -3.67 -8.95
N SER A 37 -0.49 -3.91 -9.78
CA SER A 37 -0.32 -4.13 -11.23
C SER A 37 0.25 -2.89 -11.93
N TYR A 38 -0.22 -1.70 -11.56
CA TYR A 38 0.35 -0.45 -12.08
C TYR A 38 1.80 -0.23 -11.63
N ALA A 39 2.13 -0.55 -10.38
CA ALA A 39 3.50 -0.42 -9.88
C ALA A 39 4.46 -1.37 -10.61
N ILE A 40 4.04 -2.59 -10.90
CA ILE A 40 4.78 -3.55 -11.73
C ILE A 40 5.00 -2.97 -13.14
N GLY A 41 3.95 -2.43 -13.76
CA GLY A 41 4.04 -1.82 -15.08
C GLY A 41 5.01 -0.63 -15.13
N VAL A 42 4.97 0.25 -14.12
CA VAL A 42 5.91 1.38 -13.99
C VAL A 42 7.34 0.88 -13.81
N ALA A 43 7.56 -0.11 -12.95
CA ALA A 43 8.89 -0.66 -12.72
C ALA A 43 9.47 -1.33 -13.98
N ALA A 44 8.64 -2.03 -14.72
CA ALA A 44 9.05 -2.64 -16.01
C ALA A 44 9.35 -1.59 -17.07
N ALA A 45 8.57 -0.50 -17.14
CA ALA A 45 8.75 0.57 -18.11
C ALA A 45 9.92 1.53 -17.77
N ARG A 46 10.33 1.57 -16.50
CA ARG A 46 11.39 2.46 -15.99
C ARG A 46 12.37 1.71 -15.08
N PRO A 47 13.14 0.76 -15.62
CA PRO A 47 13.99 -0.15 -14.82
C PRO A 47 15.06 0.57 -14.01
N GLU A 48 15.47 1.79 -14.42
CA GLU A 48 16.47 2.59 -13.73
C GLU A 48 15.87 3.43 -12.58
N THR A 49 14.54 3.37 -12.39
CA THR A 49 13.86 4.19 -11.38
C THR A 49 13.44 3.32 -10.21
N GLN A 50 13.75 3.76 -8.99
CA GLN A 50 13.20 3.12 -7.80
C GLN A 50 11.70 3.40 -7.70
N VAL A 51 10.89 2.37 -7.82
CA VAL A 51 9.43 2.46 -7.71
C VAL A 51 8.99 2.13 -6.30
N VAL A 52 8.09 2.95 -5.77
CA VAL A 52 7.42 2.74 -4.48
C VAL A 52 5.91 2.72 -4.73
N LEU A 53 5.25 1.66 -4.31
CA LEU A 53 3.79 1.56 -4.23
C LEU A 53 3.33 1.97 -2.83
N ILE A 54 2.26 2.76 -2.74
CA ILE A 54 1.47 2.94 -1.52
C ILE A 54 0.07 2.41 -1.80
N ASP A 55 -0.34 1.41 -1.02
CA ASP A 55 -1.66 0.75 -1.13
C ASP A 55 -2.27 0.52 0.25
N GLY A 56 -3.56 0.23 0.30
CA GLY A 56 -4.22 -0.32 1.47
C GLY A 56 -4.26 -1.85 1.41
N ASP A 57 -4.38 -2.50 2.55
CA ASP A 57 -4.44 -3.96 2.67
C ASP A 57 -5.57 -4.59 1.85
N GLY A 58 -6.79 -4.02 1.90
CA GLY A 58 -7.91 -4.51 1.10
C GLY A 58 -7.67 -4.42 -0.40
N GLY A 59 -7.06 -3.33 -0.89
CA GLY A 59 -6.67 -3.18 -2.29
C GLY A 59 -5.55 -4.13 -2.68
N PHE A 60 -4.53 -4.25 -1.85
CA PHE A 60 -3.40 -5.15 -2.08
C PHE A 60 -3.84 -6.62 -2.17
N LEU A 61 -4.71 -7.08 -1.27
CA LEU A 61 -5.19 -8.45 -1.23
C LEU A 61 -5.95 -8.87 -2.52
N MET A 62 -6.56 -7.93 -3.24
CA MET A 62 -7.24 -8.23 -4.51
C MET A 62 -6.27 -8.68 -5.62
N HIS A 63 -4.99 -8.31 -5.54
CA HIS A 63 -3.97 -8.62 -6.55
C HIS A 63 -2.70 -9.23 -5.94
N ALA A 64 -2.76 -9.76 -4.73
CA ALA A 64 -1.60 -10.33 -4.03
C ALA A 64 -0.90 -11.45 -4.82
N GLN A 65 -1.59 -12.17 -5.70
CA GLN A 65 -1.01 -13.18 -6.60
C GLN A 65 0.05 -12.60 -7.54
N GLU A 66 0.03 -11.30 -7.82
CA GLU A 66 1.03 -10.63 -8.67
C GLU A 66 2.41 -10.50 -8.01
N LEU A 67 2.54 -10.88 -6.74
CA LEU A 67 3.86 -11.09 -6.12
C LEU A 67 4.66 -12.16 -6.84
N GLU A 68 3.98 -13.15 -7.45
CA GLU A 68 4.62 -14.13 -8.33
C GLU A 68 5.24 -13.47 -9.55
N THR A 69 4.52 -12.55 -10.19
CA THR A 69 5.02 -11.79 -11.35
C THR A 69 6.28 -10.99 -10.99
N ILE A 70 6.28 -10.31 -9.83
CA ILE A 70 7.45 -9.57 -9.32
C ILE A 70 8.65 -10.51 -9.18
N LYS A 71 8.46 -11.66 -8.52
CA LYS A 71 9.50 -12.65 -8.31
C LYS A 71 10.04 -13.20 -9.63
N ARG A 72 9.16 -13.67 -10.51
CA ARG A 72 9.50 -14.31 -11.77
C ARG A 72 10.30 -13.40 -12.68
N HIS A 73 9.99 -12.10 -12.70
CA HIS A 73 10.67 -11.12 -13.55
C HIS A 73 11.81 -10.36 -12.83
N GLY A 74 12.07 -10.65 -11.56
CA GLY A 74 13.15 -10.01 -10.79
C GLY A 74 12.96 -8.50 -10.63
N ILE A 75 11.71 -8.04 -10.58
CA ILE A 75 11.38 -6.61 -10.46
C ILE A 75 11.74 -6.11 -9.06
N LYS A 76 12.53 -5.03 -8.96
CA LYS A 76 12.77 -4.35 -7.69
C LYS A 76 11.70 -3.29 -7.45
N LEU A 77 10.91 -3.48 -6.41
CA LEU A 77 9.75 -2.65 -6.05
C LEU A 77 9.60 -2.61 -4.53
N LEU A 78 9.41 -1.45 -3.94
CA LEU A 78 9.00 -1.31 -2.56
C LEU A 78 7.47 -1.17 -2.50
N MET A 79 6.82 -2.08 -1.79
CA MET A 79 5.39 -2.05 -1.53
C MET A 79 5.16 -1.63 -0.08
N ILE A 80 4.59 -0.45 0.13
CA ILE A 80 4.17 0.06 1.44
C ILE A 80 2.66 -0.18 1.53
N VAL A 81 2.25 -1.09 2.41
CA VAL A 81 0.85 -1.42 2.62
C VAL A 81 0.41 -0.88 3.97
N MET A 82 -0.60 -0.02 3.95
CA MET A 82 -1.27 0.54 5.12
C MET A 82 -2.39 -0.41 5.52
N ASN A 83 -2.16 -1.18 6.58
CA ASN A 83 -2.99 -2.31 6.98
C ASN A 83 -3.80 -1.92 8.23
N ASP A 84 -5.04 -1.52 8.01
CA ASP A 84 -6.05 -1.24 9.05
C ASP A 84 -7.04 -2.38 9.24
N ALA A 85 -6.79 -3.53 8.62
CA ALA A 85 -7.63 -4.74 8.68
C ALA A 85 -9.04 -4.56 8.09
N ALA A 86 -9.18 -3.59 7.17
CA ALA A 86 -10.49 -3.16 6.70
C ALA A 86 -10.43 -2.41 5.36
N TYR A 87 -11.61 -2.18 4.80
CA TYR A 87 -11.81 -1.12 3.80
C TYR A 87 -11.96 0.22 4.53
N GLY A 88 -10.84 0.82 4.98
CA GLY A 88 -10.80 1.97 5.88
C GLY A 88 -11.62 3.17 5.41
N SER A 89 -11.64 3.46 4.10
CA SER A 89 -12.49 4.51 3.55
C SER A 89 -13.98 4.25 3.80
N GLU A 90 -14.40 3.00 3.72
CA GLU A 90 -15.81 2.61 3.90
C GLU A 90 -16.18 2.57 5.39
N ILE A 91 -15.30 2.06 6.25
CA ILE A 91 -15.51 2.09 7.71
C ILE A 91 -15.78 3.51 8.19
N HIS A 92 -14.96 4.48 7.80
CA HIS A 92 -15.13 5.87 8.25
C HIS A 92 -16.45 6.49 7.78
N LYS A 93 -16.89 6.19 6.57
CA LYS A 93 -18.20 6.65 6.07
C LYS A 93 -19.35 6.01 6.83
N LEU A 94 -19.31 4.67 6.99
CA LEU A 94 -20.35 3.93 7.73
C LEU A 94 -20.49 4.43 9.17
N ARG A 95 -19.37 4.68 9.85
CA ARG A 95 -19.36 5.23 11.23
C ARG A 95 -20.04 6.60 11.31
N VAL A 96 -19.76 7.49 10.36
CA VAL A 96 -20.38 8.84 10.34
C VAL A 96 -21.88 8.75 10.14
N ASP A 97 -22.33 7.86 9.26
CA ASP A 97 -23.74 7.65 8.95
C ASP A 97 -24.47 6.77 9.99
N GLY A 98 -23.75 6.26 11.00
CA GLY A 98 -24.30 5.38 12.03
C GLY A 98 -24.71 4.00 11.52
N HIS A 99 -24.09 3.53 10.44
CA HIS A 99 -24.33 2.21 9.86
C HIS A 99 -23.39 1.13 10.43
N ASP A 100 -23.82 -0.12 10.30
CA ASP A 100 -23.00 -1.28 10.65
C ASP A 100 -21.79 -1.40 9.71
N GLU A 101 -20.60 -1.51 10.28
CA GLU A 101 -19.33 -1.58 9.57
C GLU A 101 -18.81 -3.02 9.36
N THR A 102 -19.51 -4.03 9.88
CA THR A 102 -19.06 -5.44 9.86
C THR A 102 -18.71 -5.93 8.45
N GLY A 103 -19.43 -5.48 7.43
CA GLY A 103 -19.15 -5.83 6.04
C GLY A 103 -17.89 -5.20 5.46
N ALA A 104 -17.31 -4.18 6.10
CA ALA A 104 -16.10 -3.49 5.66
C ALA A 104 -14.85 -3.88 6.48
N ALA A 105 -15.01 -4.58 7.60
CA ALA A 105 -13.92 -5.12 8.42
C ALA A 105 -13.69 -6.60 8.09
N PHE A 106 -12.46 -6.99 7.79
CA PHE A 106 -12.12 -8.38 7.42
C PHE A 106 -10.99 -9.00 8.26
N GLY A 107 -10.43 -8.25 9.20
CA GLY A 107 -9.39 -8.71 10.12
C GLY A 107 -7.97 -8.61 9.58
N GLN A 108 -7.02 -8.74 10.50
CA GLN A 108 -5.60 -8.55 10.24
C GLN A 108 -5.04 -9.73 9.43
N THR A 109 -4.39 -9.43 8.32
CA THR A 109 -3.59 -10.39 7.54
C THR A 109 -2.10 -10.06 7.70
N ASP A 110 -1.24 -11.04 7.97
CA ASP A 110 0.22 -10.88 7.95
C ASP A 110 0.71 -10.84 6.50
N LEU A 111 0.70 -9.65 5.91
CA LEU A 111 1.09 -9.43 4.52
C LEU A 111 2.59 -9.58 4.31
N ALA A 112 3.39 -9.31 5.34
CA ALA A 112 4.84 -9.55 5.30
C ALA A 112 5.16 -11.04 5.11
N SER A 113 4.45 -11.92 5.82
CA SER A 113 4.58 -13.38 5.63
C SER A 113 4.11 -13.82 4.24
N VAL A 114 3.05 -13.22 3.70
CA VAL A 114 2.61 -13.48 2.32
C VAL A 114 3.73 -13.15 1.33
N ALA A 115 4.37 -11.99 1.44
CA ALA A 115 5.49 -11.61 0.57
C ALA A 115 6.69 -12.56 0.71
N ARG A 116 7.04 -12.95 1.94
CA ARG A 116 8.10 -13.94 2.18
C ARG A 116 7.78 -15.29 1.57
N GLY A 117 6.51 -15.72 1.61
CA GLY A 117 6.04 -16.96 0.97
C GLY A 117 6.27 -16.99 -0.54
N PHE A 118 6.23 -15.84 -1.21
CA PHE A 118 6.62 -15.69 -2.62
C PHE A 118 8.14 -15.53 -2.83
N GLY A 119 8.94 -15.50 -1.75
CA GLY A 119 10.41 -15.35 -1.83
C GLY A 119 10.89 -13.90 -1.96
N LEU A 120 10.02 -12.93 -1.65
CA LEU A 120 10.33 -11.50 -1.57
C LEU A 120 10.74 -11.09 -0.15
N GLY A 121 11.21 -9.86 0.03
CA GLY A 121 11.35 -9.27 1.36
C GLY A 121 10.00 -8.97 1.98
N GLY A 122 9.87 -9.11 3.30
CA GLY A 122 8.64 -8.76 4.02
C GLY A 122 8.94 -8.39 5.47
N VAL A 123 8.50 -7.19 5.88
CA VAL A 123 8.65 -6.66 7.24
C VAL A 123 7.32 -6.10 7.70
N SER A 124 6.90 -6.44 8.93
CA SER A 124 5.72 -5.85 9.57
C SER A 124 6.15 -4.78 10.56
N PHE A 125 5.46 -3.64 10.52
CA PHE A 125 5.72 -2.49 11.39
C PHE A 125 4.51 -2.21 12.27
N THR A 126 4.69 -2.30 13.58
CA THR A 126 3.76 -1.81 14.60
C THR A 126 4.25 -0.51 15.24
N ASN A 127 5.50 -0.15 14.98
CA ASN A 127 6.16 1.12 15.32
C ASN A 127 7.22 1.42 14.25
N LEU A 128 7.98 2.51 14.40
CA LEU A 128 8.97 2.95 13.40
C LEU A 128 10.43 2.69 13.80
N GLU A 129 10.69 1.95 14.87
CA GLU A 129 12.03 1.76 15.40
C GLU A 129 12.98 1.06 14.43
N GLU A 130 12.45 0.11 13.65
CA GLU A 130 13.24 -0.66 12.68
C GLU A 130 13.20 -0.10 11.25
N LEU A 131 12.57 1.07 11.05
CA LEU A 131 12.33 1.62 9.72
C LEU A 131 13.63 1.92 8.96
N ASP A 132 14.60 2.55 9.63
CA ASP A 132 15.88 2.92 9.01
C ASP A 132 16.67 1.67 8.59
N ALA A 133 16.72 0.65 9.45
CA ALA A 133 17.39 -0.62 9.13
C ALA A 133 16.72 -1.33 7.95
N ALA A 134 15.40 -1.38 7.92
CA ALA A 134 14.63 -1.96 6.81
C ALA A 134 14.85 -1.18 5.50
N PHE A 135 15.00 0.14 5.60
CA PHE A 135 15.29 0.98 4.43
C PHE A 135 16.70 0.72 3.87
N GLU A 136 17.70 0.64 4.73
CA GLU A 136 19.07 0.31 4.33
C GLU A 136 19.16 -1.08 3.70
N ASP A 137 18.49 -2.09 4.28
CA ASP A 137 18.43 -3.45 3.72
C ASP A 137 17.76 -3.45 2.33
N PHE A 138 16.64 -2.76 2.19
CA PHE A 138 15.96 -2.65 0.91
C PHE A 138 16.81 -1.94 -0.15
N VAL A 139 17.47 -0.83 0.19
CA VAL A 139 18.28 -0.05 -0.76
C VAL A 139 19.49 -0.85 -1.22
N SER A 140 20.20 -1.51 -0.30
CA SER A 140 21.37 -2.34 -0.60
C SER A 140 21.01 -3.65 -1.29
N GLY A 141 19.83 -4.18 -1.05
CA GLY A 141 19.32 -5.43 -1.60
C GLY A 141 18.91 -5.30 -3.09
N LYS A 142 18.62 -6.45 -3.69
CA LYS A 142 18.16 -6.55 -5.10
C LYS A 142 16.71 -7.00 -5.25
N LYS A 143 16.08 -7.42 -4.16
CA LYS A 143 14.73 -7.97 -4.16
C LYS A 143 13.69 -6.88 -3.93
N ALA A 144 12.49 -7.12 -4.43
CA ALA A 144 11.32 -6.38 -3.95
C ALA A 144 11.06 -6.65 -2.47
N ALA A 145 10.47 -5.69 -1.78
CA ALA A 145 10.06 -5.83 -0.39
C ALA A 145 8.65 -5.30 -0.19
N LEU A 146 7.92 -5.93 0.72
CA LEU A 146 6.65 -5.48 1.25
C LEU A 146 6.84 -5.05 2.70
N TRP A 147 6.43 -3.82 2.99
CA TRP A 147 6.37 -3.25 4.32
C TRP A 147 4.91 -3.15 4.75
N ASP A 148 4.54 -3.98 5.69
CA ASP A 148 3.19 -4.12 6.23
C ASP A 148 3.07 -3.22 7.47
N PHE A 149 2.55 -2.00 7.28
CA PHE A 149 2.33 -1.04 8.37
C PHE A 149 0.97 -1.28 9.01
N HIS A 150 0.96 -1.80 10.22
CA HIS A 150 -0.26 -1.93 11.03
C HIS A 150 -0.68 -0.56 11.54
N ILE A 151 -1.76 -0.04 11.00
CA ILE A 151 -2.29 1.28 11.34
C ILE A 151 -3.64 1.16 12.05
N SER A 152 -4.06 2.25 12.68
CA SER A 152 -5.35 2.30 13.38
C SER A 152 -6.51 2.53 12.40
N ASP A 153 -7.54 1.70 12.50
CA ASP A 153 -8.82 1.88 11.82
C ASP A 153 -9.69 3.00 12.44
N GLN A 154 -9.25 3.58 13.58
CA GLN A 154 -9.97 4.65 14.27
C GLN A 154 -9.57 6.05 13.78
N ILE A 155 -8.51 6.18 13.01
CA ILE A 155 -7.95 7.47 12.60
C ILE A 155 -8.26 7.76 11.15
N ALA A 156 -9.27 8.61 10.91
CA ALA A 156 -9.54 9.13 9.57
C ALA A 156 -8.49 10.16 9.14
N SER A 157 -8.08 10.12 7.87
CA SER A 157 -7.20 11.14 7.30
C SER A 157 -7.83 12.54 7.36
N PRO A 158 -7.03 13.62 7.36
CA PRO A 158 -7.58 14.98 7.37
C PRO A 158 -8.51 15.27 6.19
N VAL A 159 -8.27 14.65 5.03
CA VAL A 159 -9.16 14.78 3.87
C VAL A 159 -10.47 14.07 4.11
N MET A 160 -10.43 12.83 4.62
CA MET A 160 -11.63 12.05 4.93
C MET A 160 -12.52 12.78 5.94
N ARG A 161 -11.94 13.36 7.00
CA ARG A 161 -12.69 14.15 8.00
C ARG A 161 -13.45 15.36 7.45
N ARG A 162 -13.08 15.84 6.25
CA ARG A 162 -13.78 16.94 5.56
C ARG A 162 -14.87 16.44 4.63
N LEU A 163 -14.86 15.16 4.29
CA LEU A 163 -15.82 14.52 3.38
C LEU A 163 -16.94 13.81 4.15
N THR A 164 -16.73 13.59 5.42
CA THR A 164 -17.66 13.01 6.39
C THR A 164 -18.03 14.04 7.45
#